data_c5eb8d50823befcb27b12ba0e952d490
#
_entry.id   c5eb8d50823befcb27b12ba0e952d490
#
_cell.length_a   1.000
_cell.length_b   1.000
_cell.length_c   1.000
_cell.angle_alpha   90.00
_cell.angle_beta   90.00
_cell.angle_gamma   90.00
#
_symmetry.space_group_name_H-M   'P 1'
#
loop_
_entity.id
_entity.type
_entity.pdbx_description
1 polymer ?
#
loop_
_entity_poly.entity_id
_entity_poly.type
_entity_poly.pdbx_seq_one_letter_code
_entity_poly.pdbx_strand_id
1 'polypeptide(L)'
;MTSTTAQIRTATAPPRARTLLTAALLLSVLATALAIGSGIATARPTEAPRLSAYGDDIWTFGNHANCRGTIHVSAKTDPRQPGKVFVTYRPGRFTGDGPGWRRNPVCTTRVFANWTIPARYHWSAPVSAGPRGGKAVTQVLRTGSGLYGIGFATPAVPQKPVQYTLFVS
;
A
#
# COMPACT_ATOMS: atom_id res chain seq x y z
N MET A 1 8.73 88.39 -31.53
CA MET A 1 8.91 86.95 -31.69
C MET A 1 9.79 86.46 -30.52
N THR A 2 9.17 85.99 -29.47
CA THR A 2 9.82 85.53 -28.23
C THR A 2 9.67 84.03 -28.12
N SER A 3 10.75 83.31 -28.29
CA SER A 3 10.82 81.83 -28.13
C SER A 3 11.05 81.46 -26.66
N THR A 4 10.11 80.77 -26.06
CA THR A 4 10.17 80.25 -24.72
C THR A 4 10.66 78.81 -24.81
N THR A 5 11.90 78.53 -24.33
CA THR A 5 12.50 77.19 -24.25
C THR A 5 12.08 76.52 -22.94
N ALA A 6 11.28 75.46 -23.01
CA ALA A 6 10.90 74.69 -21.84
C ALA A 6 12.04 73.72 -21.47
N GLN A 7 12.57 73.86 -20.30
CA GLN A 7 13.54 72.88 -19.71
C GLN A 7 12.81 71.71 -19.06
N ILE A 8 13.02 70.53 -19.58
CA ILE A 8 12.56 69.27 -18.97
C ILE A 8 13.56 68.88 -17.86
N ARG A 9 13.13 68.98 -16.60
CA ARG A 9 13.88 68.46 -15.46
C ARG A 9 13.64 66.94 -15.38
N THR A 10 14.65 66.15 -15.71
CA THR A 10 14.65 64.70 -15.41
C THR A 10 14.89 64.51 -13.93
N ALA A 11 13.86 64.07 -13.21
CA ALA A 11 13.99 63.69 -11.81
C ALA A 11 14.69 62.31 -11.72
N THR A 12 15.97 62.33 -11.28
CA THR A 12 16.72 61.11 -11.03
C THR A 12 16.27 60.56 -9.67
N ALA A 13 15.57 59.39 -9.66
CA ALA A 13 15.16 58.73 -8.44
C ALA A 13 16.39 58.25 -7.63
N PRO A 14 16.39 58.35 -6.28
CA PRO A 14 17.50 58.04 -5.46
C PRO A 14 17.82 56.53 -5.51
N PRO A 15 19.09 56.11 -5.51
CA PRO A 15 19.54 54.73 -5.71
C PRO A 15 19.01 53.73 -4.65
N ARG A 16 18.57 54.23 -3.48
CA ARG A 16 18.02 53.43 -2.39
C ARG A 16 16.66 52.76 -2.70
N ALA A 17 15.83 53.38 -3.60
CA ALA A 17 14.56 52.83 -3.96
C ALA A 17 14.67 51.60 -4.88
N ARG A 18 15.73 51.51 -5.69
CA ARG A 18 15.94 50.35 -6.59
C ARG A 18 16.39 49.09 -5.85
N THR A 19 17.18 49.23 -4.78
CA THR A 19 17.63 48.08 -3.97
C THR A 19 16.52 47.50 -3.13
N LEU A 20 15.57 48.27 -2.66
CA LEU A 20 14.40 47.77 -1.92
C LEU A 20 13.42 47.00 -2.80
N LEU A 21 13.22 47.46 -4.03
CA LEU A 21 12.36 46.75 -5.00
C LEU A 21 12.91 45.38 -5.44
N THR A 22 14.22 45.28 -5.64
CA THR A 22 14.85 44.01 -6.00
C THR A 22 14.85 43.00 -4.83
N ALA A 23 15.02 43.46 -3.60
CA ALA A 23 14.97 42.61 -2.41
C ALA A 23 13.52 42.08 -2.18
N ALA A 24 12.48 42.90 -2.40
CA ALA A 24 11.10 42.47 -2.27
C ALA A 24 10.71 41.45 -3.33
N LEU A 25 11.20 41.59 -4.55
CA LEU A 25 10.94 40.62 -5.63
C LEU A 25 11.60 39.25 -5.36
N LEU A 26 12.83 39.23 -4.87
CA LEU A 26 13.55 38.02 -4.51
C LEU A 26 12.87 37.27 -3.36
N LEU A 27 12.40 38.00 -2.34
CA LEU A 27 11.67 37.40 -1.21
C LEU A 27 10.31 36.80 -1.65
N SER A 28 9.60 37.42 -2.59
CA SER A 28 8.33 36.90 -3.07
C SER A 28 8.50 35.61 -3.91
N VAL A 29 9.56 35.51 -4.70
CA VAL A 29 9.88 34.30 -5.48
C VAL A 29 10.29 33.15 -4.57
N LEU A 30 11.04 33.43 -3.49
CA LEU A 30 11.43 32.42 -2.52
C LEU A 30 10.22 31.85 -1.74
N ALA A 31 9.29 32.72 -1.35
CA ALA A 31 8.06 32.34 -0.66
C ALA A 31 7.14 31.45 -1.51
N THR A 32 7.03 31.76 -2.82
CA THR A 32 6.24 30.93 -3.73
C THR A 32 6.89 29.56 -4.00
N ALA A 33 8.21 29.46 -4.06
CA ALA A 33 8.91 28.19 -4.23
C ALA A 33 8.74 27.26 -3.01
N LEU A 34 8.68 27.79 -1.79
CA LEU A 34 8.41 27.03 -0.57
C LEU A 34 6.95 26.55 -0.48
N ALA A 35 5.99 27.30 -1.02
CA ALA A 35 4.57 26.92 -1.02
C ALA A 35 4.26 25.79 -2.02
N ILE A 36 5.00 25.68 -3.12
CA ILE A 36 4.80 24.62 -4.12
C ILE A 36 5.40 23.27 -3.62
N GLY A 37 6.40 23.32 -2.72
CA GLY A 37 7.04 22.12 -2.16
C GLY A 37 6.27 21.40 -1.06
N SER A 38 5.23 21.99 -0.49
CA SER A 38 4.42 21.39 0.59
C SER A 38 3.19 20.63 0.10
N GLY A 39 3.23 20.07 -1.10
CA GLY A 39 2.29 19.04 -1.50
C GLY A 39 2.39 17.90 -0.49
N ILE A 40 1.43 17.83 0.45
CA ILE A 40 1.28 16.68 1.33
C ILE A 40 1.02 15.49 0.42
N ALA A 41 2.09 14.78 0.05
CA ALA A 41 1.96 13.51 -0.63
C ALA A 41 1.14 12.63 0.32
N THR A 42 -0.16 12.48 0.03
CA THR A 42 -1.01 11.57 0.79
C THR A 42 -0.51 10.16 0.51
N ALA A 43 0.49 9.73 1.28
CA ALA A 43 1.02 8.39 1.17
C ALA A 43 -0.15 7.41 1.31
N ARG A 44 -0.40 6.64 0.24
CA ARG A 44 -1.41 5.59 0.23
C ARG A 44 -0.75 4.26 0.52
N PRO A 45 -1.47 3.30 1.09
CA PRO A 45 -0.97 1.94 1.20
C PRO A 45 -0.54 1.42 -0.17
N THR A 46 0.71 1.01 -0.29
CA THR A 46 1.29 0.47 -1.53
C THR A 46 1.63 -1.00 -1.36
N GLU A 47 1.74 -1.73 -2.46
CA GLU A 47 2.27 -3.10 -2.41
C GLU A 47 3.63 -3.08 -1.73
N ALA A 48 3.81 -3.95 -0.74
CA ALA A 48 5.08 -4.07 -0.04
C ALA A 48 6.14 -4.58 -1.02
N PRO A 49 7.33 -3.96 -1.09
CA PRO A 49 8.45 -4.51 -1.83
C PRO A 49 8.72 -5.93 -1.31
N ARG A 50 8.50 -6.94 -2.16
CA ARG A 50 8.61 -8.34 -1.74
C ARG A 50 9.21 -9.23 -2.82
N LEU A 51 9.89 -10.26 -2.36
CA LEU A 51 10.20 -11.44 -3.14
C LEU A 51 9.19 -12.52 -2.77
N SER A 52 8.50 -13.08 -3.75
CA SER A 52 7.58 -14.19 -3.57
C SER A 52 8.27 -15.49 -4.02
N ALA A 53 8.39 -16.43 -3.10
CA ALA A 53 8.66 -17.81 -3.47
C ALA A 53 7.31 -18.51 -3.69
N TYR A 54 7.16 -19.29 -4.70
CA TYR A 54 5.93 -20.05 -5.04
C TYR A 54 4.74 -19.20 -5.52
N GLY A 55 4.94 -17.94 -5.89
CA GLY A 55 3.90 -17.03 -6.38
C GLY A 55 3.03 -16.44 -5.26
N ASP A 56 1.83 -15.97 -5.62
CA ASP A 56 0.93 -15.24 -4.71
C ASP A 56 -0.38 -16.01 -4.41
N ASP A 57 -0.52 -17.24 -4.92
CA ASP A 57 -1.74 -18.04 -4.79
C ASP A 57 -1.51 -19.28 -3.93
N ILE A 58 -2.21 -19.36 -2.80
CA ILE A 58 -2.33 -20.58 -2.01
C ILE A 58 -3.35 -21.48 -2.70
N TRP A 59 -2.96 -22.70 -3.03
CA TRP A 59 -3.91 -23.75 -3.40
C TRP A 59 -4.23 -24.59 -2.18
N THR A 60 -5.52 -24.87 -1.94
CA THR A 60 -5.96 -25.54 -0.71
C THR A 60 -7.26 -26.30 -0.87
N PHE A 61 -7.45 -27.25 0.04
CA PHE A 61 -8.76 -27.83 0.35
C PHE A 61 -9.43 -27.05 1.49
N GLY A 62 -10.73 -27.23 1.62
CA GLY A 62 -11.52 -26.69 2.72
C GLY A 62 -12.18 -27.77 3.57
N ASN A 63 -13.23 -27.38 4.27
CA ASN A 63 -13.80 -28.11 5.39
C ASN A 63 -14.74 -29.27 5.06
N HIS A 64 -15.21 -29.41 3.83
CA HIS A 64 -16.17 -30.48 3.48
C HIS A 64 -16.21 -30.77 1.97
N ALA A 65 -16.81 -31.91 1.60
CA ALA A 65 -17.14 -32.28 0.21
C ALA A 65 -15.96 -32.13 -0.77
N ASN A 66 -14.74 -32.40 -0.32
CA ASN A 66 -13.51 -32.22 -1.09
C ASN A 66 -13.41 -30.83 -1.72
N CYS A 67 -14.00 -29.82 -1.08
CA CYS A 67 -13.97 -28.47 -1.63
C CYS A 67 -12.54 -27.93 -1.68
N ARG A 68 -12.19 -27.33 -2.82
CA ARG A 68 -10.83 -26.90 -3.14
C ARG A 68 -10.84 -25.65 -4.00
N GLY A 69 -9.80 -24.86 -3.90
CA GLY A 69 -9.68 -23.61 -4.66
C GLY A 69 -8.36 -22.91 -4.39
N THR A 70 -8.29 -21.67 -4.87
CA THR A 70 -7.13 -20.80 -4.69
C THR A 70 -7.48 -19.58 -3.85
N ILE A 71 -6.51 -19.10 -3.09
CA ILE A 71 -6.60 -17.86 -2.31
C ILE A 71 -5.43 -16.99 -2.71
N HIS A 72 -5.70 -15.88 -3.38
CA HIS A 72 -4.68 -14.90 -3.72
C HIS A 72 -4.30 -14.09 -2.48
N VAL A 73 -3.00 -13.96 -2.21
CA VAL A 73 -2.43 -13.19 -1.10
C VAL A 73 -1.78 -11.93 -1.65
N SER A 74 -2.08 -10.79 -1.05
CA SER A 74 -1.35 -9.55 -1.29
C SER A 74 -0.95 -8.90 0.02
N ALA A 75 0.19 -8.21 0.03
CA ALA A 75 0.72 -7.54 1.22
C ALA A 75 1.01 -6.08 0.88
N LYS A 76 0.48 -5.16 1.69
CA LYS A 76 0.69 -3.71 1.55
C LYS A 76 1.29 -3.13 2.82
N THR A 77 2.11 -2.10 2.65
CA THR A 77 2.59 -1.25 3.73
C THR A 77 2.05 0.16 3.57
N ASP A 78 1.91 0.87 4.69
CA ASP A 78 1.50 2.27 4.70
C ASP A 78 2.56 3.07 5.47
N PRO A 79 3.26 4.01 4.82
CA PRO A 79 4.26 4.86 5.49
C PRO A 79 3.73 5.65 6.70
N ARG A 80 2.39 5.87 6.77
CA ARG A 80 1.76 6.50 7.93
C ARG A 80 1.52 5.55 9.10
N GLN A 81 1.71 4.27 8.87
CA GLN A 81 1.51 3.21 9.87
C GLN A 81 2.73 2.29 9.89
N PRO A 82 3.90 2.83 10.26
CA PRO A 82 5.15 2.06 10.26
C PRO A 82 5.01 0.80 11.12
N GLY A 83 5.71 -0.24 10.73
CA GLY A 83 5.67 -1.51 11.43
C GLY A 83 4.38 -2.31 11.27
N LYS A 84 3.52 -1.95 10.30
CA LYS A 84 2.30 -2.73 9.99
C LYS A 84 2.31 -3.22 8.54
N VAL A 85 1.85 -4.46 8.36
CA VAL A 85 1.59 -5.06 7.05
C VAL A 85 0.11 -5.38 6.94
N PHE A 86 -0.53 -4.90 5.89
CA PHE A 86 -1.92 -5.19 5.56
C PHE A 86 -1.94 -6.35 4.57
N VAL A 87 -2.27 -7.53 5.05
CA VAL A 87 -2.38 -8.73 4.23
C VAL A 87 -3.82 -8.93 3.82
N THR A 88 -4.08 -9.05 2.52
CA THR A 88 -5.42 -9.31 1.99
C THR A 88 -5.45 -10.68 1.34
N TYR A 89 -6.37 -11.52 1.79
CA TYR A 89 -6.69 -12.81 1.23
C TYR A 89 -7.92 -12.67 0.34
N ARG A 90 -7.77 -12.93 -0.96
CA ARG A 90 -8.86 -12.90 -1.94
C ARG A 90 -9.14 -14.31 -2.41
N PRO A 91 -10.16 -14.98 -1.87
CA PRO A 91 -10.49 -16.32 -2.31
C PRO A 91 -11.08 -16.30 -3.72
N GLY A 92 -10.50 -17.10 -4.60
CA GLY A 92 -10.98 -17.37 -5.93
C GLY A 92 -12.21 -18.29 -5.91
N ARG A 93 -12.52 -18.89 -7.06
CA ARG A 93 -13.58 -19.89 -7.15
C ARG A 93 -13.17 -21.15 -6.43
N PHE A 94 -14.08 -21.66 -5.60
CA PHE A 94 -13.96 -22.97 -4.99
C PHE A 94 -14.96 -23.93 -5.62
N THR A 95 -14.52 -25.16 -5.79
CA THR A 95 -15.33 -26.27 -6.29
C THR A 95 -15.32 -27.40 -5.28
N GLY A 96 -16.32 -28.23 -5.28
CA GLY A 96 -16.41 -29.41 -4.43
C GLY A 96 -17.18 -30.51 -5.11
N ASP A 97 -17.26 -31.66 -4.45
CA ASP A 97 -17.80 -32.89 -5.06
C ASP A 97 -19.05 -33.39 -4.32
N GLY A 98 -19.91 -34.07 -5.08
CA GLY A 98 -21.04 -34.86 -4.56
C GLY A 98 -22.20 -34.06 -3.98
N PRO A 99 -23.14 -34.77 -3.33
CA PRO A 99 -24.37 -34.17 -2.80
C PRO A 99 -24.14 -33.14 -1.69
N GLY A 100 -23.06 -33.29 -0.92
CA GLY A 100 -22.68 -32.32 0.15
C GLY A 100 -22.39 -30.94 -0.42
N TRP A 101 -21.64 -30.89 -1.50
CA TRP A 101 -21.35 -29.63 -2.21
C TRP A 101 -22.61 -29.01 -2.81
N ARG A 102 -23.46 -29.82 -3.45
CA ARG A 102 -24.71 -29.29 -4.04
C ARG A 102 -25.65 -28.68 -3.01
N ARG A 103 -25.71 -29.24 -1.80
CA ARG A 103 -26.52 -28.68 -0.69
C ARG A 103 -25.94 -27.45 -0.08
N ASN A 104 -24.60 -27.38 0.04
CA ASN A 104 -23.90 -26.23 0.63
C ASN A 104 -22.64 -25.92 -0.19
N PRO A 105 -22.76 -25.09 -1.24
CA PRO A 105 -21.62 -24.76 -2.11
C PRO A 105 -20.72 -23.67 -1.51
N VAL A 106 -20.51 -23.66 -0.21
CA VAL A 106 -19.62 -22.73 0.50
C VAL A 106 -18.54 -23.52 1.21
N CYS A 107 -17.33 -23.32 0.77
CA CYS A 107 -16.12 -23.91 1.33
C CYS A 107 -15.49 -22.93 2.34
N THR A 108 -15.09 -23.41 3.49
CA THR A 108 -14.40 -22.59 4.50
C THR A 108 -13.06 -23.23 4.81
N THR A 109 -12.03 -22.40 4.90
CA THR A 109 -10.71 -22.77 5.37
C THR A 109 -10.14 -21.66 6.26
N ARG A 110 -9.00 -21.90 6.87
CA ARG A 110 -8.30 -20.92 7.68
C ARG A 110 -6.91 -20.70 7.09
N VAL A 111 -6.56 -19.47 6.80
CA VAL A 111 -5.20 -19.11 6.39
C VAL A 111 -4.40 -18.74 7.62
N PHE A 112 -3.22 -19.30 7.74
CA PHE A 112 -2.23 -18.98 8.76
C PHE A 112 -1.14 -18.13 8.14
N ALA A 113 -0.76 -17.06 8.83
CA ALA A 113 0.43 -16.27 8.53
C ALA A 113 1.46 -16.53 9.61
N ASN A 114 2.61 -17.06 9.23
CA ASN A 114 3.68 -17.42 10.13
C ASN A 114 4.94 -16.60 9.81
N TRP A 115 5.54 -16.00 10.84
CA TRP A 115 6.84 -15.35 10.71
C TRP A 115 7.93 -16.38 10.87
N THR A 116 8.89 -16.34 9.98
CA THR A 116 10.06 -17.22 10.07
C THR A 116 11.28 -16.51 10.64
N ILE A 117 11.34 -15.16 10.57
CA ILE A 117 12.44 -14.33 11.05
C ILE A 117 11.87 -12.96 11.48
N PRO A 118 12.18 -12.40 12.67
CA PRO A 118 13.02 -12.91 13.76
C PRO A 118 12.25 -13.63 14.88
N ALA A 119 10.89 -13.59 14.89
CA ALA A 119 10.09 -14.18 15.94
C ALA A 119 8.93 -15.01 15.40
N ARG A 120 8.60 -16.08 16.05
CA ARG A 120 7.50 -17.00 15.70
C ARG A 120 6.15 -16.40 16.11
N TYR A 121 5.63 -15.47 15.34
CA TYR A 121 4.26 -15.04 15.51
C TYR A 121 3.34 -15.83 14.59
N HIS A 122 2.15 -16.08 15.06
CA HIS A 122 1.14 -16.86 14.36
C HIS A 122 -0.18 -16.10 14.33
N TRP A 123 -0.67 -15.81 13.14
CA TRP A 123 -2.00 -15.23 12.94
C TRP A 123 -2.83 -16.17 12.07
N SER A 124 -4.13 -16.11 12.25
CA SER A 124 -5.03 -16.84 11.39
C SER A 124 -6.26 -16.02 11.02
N ALA A 125 -6.74 -16.23 9.81
CA ALA A 125 -7.96 -15.63 9.31
C ALA A 125 -8.87 -16.68 8.66
N PRO A 126 -10.17 -16.73 8.99
CA PRO A 126 -11.12 -17.58 8.28
C PRO A 126 -11.39 -17.00 6.89
N VAL A 127 -11.45 -17.86 5.90
CA VAL A 127 -11.71 -17.52 4.50
C VAL A 127 -12.78 -18.45 3.97
N SER A 128 -13.81 -17.90 3.33
CA SER A 128 -14.92 -18.68 2.77
C SER A 128 -15.16 -18.29 1.32
N ALA A 129 -15.39 -19.27 0.48
CA ALA A 129 -15.69 -19.07 -0.94
C ALA A 129 -16.60 -20.16 -1.49
N GLY A 130 -17.26 -19.83 -2.59
CA GLY A 130 -18.08 -20.74 -3.37
C GLY A 130 -17.74 -20.71 -4.85
N PRO A 131 -18.62 -21.20 -5.74
CA PRO A 131 -18.39 -21.26 -7.19
C PRO A 131 -18.17 -19.89 -7.85
N ARG A 132 -18.61 -18.82 -7.21
CA ARG A 132 -18.43 -17.43 -7.68
C ARG A 132 -17.27 -16.70 -7.01
N GLY A 133 -16.48 -17.38 -6.18
CA GLY A 133 -15.45 -16.79 -5.33
C GLY A 133 -15.98 -16.45 -3.94
N GLY A 134 -15.22 -15.64 -3.21
CA GLY A 134 -15.56 -15.23 -1.85
C GLY A 134 -15.19 -13.78 -1.56
N LYS A 135 -15.63 -13.29 -0.39
CA LYS A 135 -15.28 -11.95 0.09
C LYS A 135 -13.81 -11.90 0.49
N ALA A 136 -13.13 -10.84 0.08
CA ALA A 136 -11.77 -10.59 0.53
C ALA A 136 -11.73 -10.34 2.05
N VAL A 137 -10.71 -10.88 2.70
CA VAL A 137 -10.45 -10.71 4.13
C VAL A 137 -9.10 -10.01 4.28
N THR A 138 -9.08 -8.90 4.99
CA THR A 138 -7.82 -8.17 5.28
C THR A 138 -7.47 -8.31 6.75
N GLN A 139 -6.22 -8.64 7.00
CA GLN A 139 -5.63 -8.77 8.32
C GLN A 139 -4.46 -7.80 8.46
N VAL A 140 -4.35 -7.17 9.63
CA VAL A 140 -3.23 -6.29 9.94
C VAL A 140 -2.24 -7.04 10.82
N LEU A 141 -1.03 -7.22 10.30
CA LEU A 141 0.08 -7.81 11.03
C LEU A 141 0.95 -6.69 11.61
N ARG A 142 1.14 -6.70 12.92
CA ARG A 142 2.03 -5.76 13.62
C ARG A 142 3.41 -6.39 13.73
N THR A 143 4.30 -5.95 12.87
CA THR A 143 5.59 -6.59 12.65
C THR A 143 6.74 -5.83 13.29
N GLY A 144 6.58 -4.52 13.42
CA GLY A 144 7.72 -3.61 13.51
C GLY A 144 8.30 -3.32 12.12
N SER A 145 9.26 -2.41 12.05
CA SER A 145 9.98 -2.09 10.81
C SER A 145 11.16 -3.03 10.61
N GLY A 146 11.48 -3.36 9.37
CA GLY A 146 12.61 -4.23 9.03
C GLY A 146 12.31 -5.24 7.91
N LEU A 147 13.22 -6.20 7.77
CA LEU A 147 13.11 -7.29 6.79
C LEU A 147 12.46 -8.51 7.44
N TYR A 148 11.43 -9.04 6.79
CA TYR A 148 10.64 -10.16 7.32
C TYR A 148 10.41 -11.24 6.27
N GLY A 149 10.50 -12.51 6.74
CA GLY A 149 10.00 -13.68 6.02
C GLY A 149 8.63 -14.08 6.58
N ILE A 150 7.59 -14.11 5.73
CA ILE A 150 6.23 -14.50 6.12
C ILE A 150 5.78 -15.65 5.23
N GLY A 151 5.42 -16.76 5.85
CA GLY A 151 4.78 -17.89 5.18
C GLY A 151 3.26 -17.83 5.36
N PHE A 152 2.52 -18.10 4.30
CA PHE A 152 1.07 -18.22 4.29
C PHE A 152 0.68 -19.65 3.89
N ALA A 153 -0.11 -20.30 4.73
CA ALA A 153 -0.49 -21.69 4.56
C ALA A 153 -1.92 -21.93 5.09
N THR A 154 -2.48 -23.08 4.79
CA THR A 154 -3.74 -23.57 5.37
C THR A 154 -3.49 -24.88 6.14
N PRO A 155 -4.42 -25.36 6.99
CA PRO A 155 -4.24 -26.64 7.69
C PRO A 155 -4.41 -27.85 6.78
N ALA A 156 -4.96 -27.67 5.59
CA ALA A 156 -5.26 -28.77 4.67
C ALA A 156 -3.98 -29.31 4.01
N VAL A 157 -3.90 -30.61 3.82
CA VAL A 157 -2.81 -31.30 3.11
C VAL A 157 -3.46 -32.18 2.02
N PRO A 158 -2.96 -32.17 0.77
CA PRO A 158 -1.88 -31.33 0.26
C PRO A 158 -2.27 -29.87 0.07
N GLN A 159 -1.27 -28.97 0.11
CA GLN A 159 -1.44 -27.54 -0.18
C GLN A 159 -0.22 -27.00 -0.92
N LYS A 160 -0.39 -25.88 -1.60
CA LYS A 160 0.71 -25.06 -2.10
C LYS A 160 0.76 -23.78 -1.24
N PRO A 161 1.75 -23.62 -0.36
CA PRO A 161 1.90 -22.42 0.45
C PRO A 161 2.43 -21.24 -0.38
N VAL A 162 2.41 -20.05 0.20
CA VAL A 162 3.05 -18.85 -0.33
C VAL A 162 4.05 -18.33 0.71
N GLN A 163 5.19 -17.84 0.25
CA GLN A 163 6.18 -17.24 1.13
C GLN A 163 6.65 -15.92 0.57
N TYR A 164 6.63 -14.88 1.40
CA TYR A 164 7.14 -13.57 1.10
C TYR A 164 8.38 -13.25 1.93
N THR A 165 9.38 -12.66 1.29
CA THR A 165 10.41 -11.88 1.97
C THR A 165 10.13 -10.43 1.62
N LEU A 166 9.79 -9.60 2.61
CA LEU A 166 9.35 -8.22 2.40
C LEU A 166 10.01 -7.27 3.40
N PHE A 167 10.14 -6.01 2.97
CA PHE A 167 10.61 -4.92 3.83
C PHE A 167 9.40 -4.13 4.33
N VAL A 168 9.37 -3.87 5.64
CA VAL A 168 8.36 -3.07 6.33
C VAL A 168 8.99 -1.78 6.83
N SER A 169 8.46 -0.67 6.40
CA SER A 169 8.89 0.68 6.82
C SER A 169 8.40 1.05 8.22
#